data_6bd1d64dcb804991919f6e0bf1fdbb02
#
_entry.id   6bd1d64dcb804991919f6e0bf1fdbb02
#
_cell.length_a   1.000
_cell.length_b   1.000
_cell.length_c   1.000
_cell.angle_alpha   90.00
_cell.angle_beta   90.00
_cell.angle_gamma   90.00
#
_symmetry.space_group_name_H-M   'P 1'
#
loop_
_entity.id
_entity.type
_entity.pdbx_description
1 polymer ?
#
loop_
_entity_poly.entity_id
_entity_poly.type
_entity_poly.pdbx_seq_one_letter_code
_entity_poly.pdbx_strand_id
1 'polypeptide(L)' 'MDDNLKLLADKLGVLTEYYDAGQDRKKYEIDEDTIKFFIKKLGYNADTPADVEHSLGKFENRRWQEKLA' A
#
# COMPACT_ATOMS: atom_id res chain seq x y z
N MET A 1 -5.16 11.25 0.67
CA MET A 1 -4.14 10.24 0.25
C MET A 1 -4.28 9.99 -1.23
N ASP A 2 -3.17 9.84 -1.91
CA ASP A 2 -3.16 9.51 -3.33
C ASP A 2 -3.80 8.14 -3.59
N ASP A 3 -4.67 8.06 -4.58
CA ASP A 3 -5.37 6.82 -4.91
C ASP A 3 -4.39 5.70 -5.30
N ASN A 4 -3.33 6.05 -5.99
CA ASN A 4 -2.31 5.09 -6.39
C ASN A 4 -1.55 4.54 -5.19
N LEU A 5 -1.25 5.38 -4.21
CA LEU A 5 -0.61 4.94 -2.98
C LEU A 5 -1.51 3.97 -2.21
N LYS A 6 -2.78 4.30 -2.11
CA LYS A 6 -3.77 3.45 -1.46
C LYS A 6 -3.89 2.10 -2.18
N LEU A 7 -3.91 2.14 -3.49
CA LEU A 7 -3.98 0.92 -4.30
C LEU A 7 -2.75 0.05 -4.10
N LEU A 8 -1.56 0.66 -4.11
CA LEU A 8 -0.31 -0.07 -3.87
C LEU A 8 -0.31 -0.72 -2.49
N ALA A 9 -0.69 0.04 -1.46
CA ALA A 9 -0.76 -0.49 -0.10
C ALA A 9 -1.71 -1.67 -0.01
N ASP A 10 -2.88 -1.55 -0.64
CA ASP A 10 -3.87 -2.62 -0.65
C ASP A 10 -3.32 -3.89 -1.31
N LYS A 11 -2.65 -3.75 -2.45
CA LYS A 11 -2.04 -4.88 -3.16
C LYS A 11 -0.94 -5.55 -2.35
N LEU A 12 -0.19 -4.78 -1.57
CA LEU A 12 0.89 -5.30 -0.73
C LEU A 12 0.39 -5.83 0.61
N GLY A 13 -0.90 -5.68 0.90
CA GLY A 13 -1.46 -6.11 2.18
C GLY A 13 -1.18 -5.13 3.32
N VAL A 14 -0.82 -3.89 3.01
CA VAL A 14 -0.59 -2.86 4.02
C VAL A 14 -1.93 -2.25 4.41
N LEU A 15 -2.21 -2.23 5.70
CA LEU A 15 -3.44 -1.64 6.22
C LEU A 15 -3.41 -0.12 6.07
N THR A 16 -4.40 0.45 5.37
CA THR A 16 -4.50 1.90 5.17
C THR A 16 -5.53 2.55 6.08
N GLU A 17 -6.45 1.77 6.59
CA GLU A 17 -7.49 2.24 7.50
C GLU A 17 -7.96 1.10 8.38
N TYR A 18 -8.53 1.44 9.52
CA TYR A 18 -9.11 0.43 10.40
C TYR A 18 -10.31 1.00 11.12
N TYR A 19 -11.19 0.14 11.55
CA TYR A 19 -12.38 0.51 12.32
C TYR A 19 -12.18 0.15 13.77
N ASP A 20 -12.57 1.06 14.65
CA ASP A 20 -12.59 0.77 16.07
C ASP A 20 -13.71 -0.24 16.36
N ALA A 21 -13.37 -1.33 17.03
CA ALA A 21 -14.34 -2.33 17.44
C ALA A 21 -15.20 -1.86 18.63
N GLY A 22 -14.94 -0.67 19.16
CA GLY A 22 -15.69 -0.08 20.27
C GLY A 22 -17.06 0.40 19.85
N GLN A 23 -17.74 1.05 20.79
CA GLN A 23 -19.13 1.49 20.61
C GLN A 23 -19.30 2.55 19.53
N ASP A 24 -18.28 3.36 19.28
CA ASP A 24 -18.37 4.47 18.34
C ASP A 24 -18.12 4.09 16.88
N ARG A 25 -17.50 2.94 16.63
CA ARG A 25 -17.19 2.43 15.29
C ARG A 25 -16.55 3.50 14.38
N LYS A 26 -15.63 4.28 14.93
CA LYS A 26 -14.97 5.31 14.17
C LYS A 26 -13.96 4.69 13.21
N LYS A 27 -13.95 5.22 11.99
CA LYS A 27 -12.96 4.85 11.01
C LYS A 27 -11.69 5.65 11.25
N TYR A 28 -10.57 4.97 11.39
CA TYR A 28 -9.26 5.60 11.55
C TYR A 28 -8.45 5.39 10.29
N GLU A 29 -7.87 6.45 9.79
CA GLU A 29 -6.97 6.39 8.65
C GLU A 29 -5.54 6.41 9.15
N ILE A 30 -4.71 5.55 8.56
CA ILE A 30 -3.30 5.49 8.88
C ILE A 30 -2.59 6.60 8.11
N ASP A 31 -1.65 7.29 8.76
CA ASP A 31 -0.90 8.38 8.15
C ASP A 31 -0.18 7.90 6.89
N GLU A 32 -0.15 8.77 5.89
CA GLU A 32 0.54 8.49 4.64
C GLU A 32 2.00 8.13 4.85
N ASP A 33 2.68 8.83 5.75
CA ASP A 33 4.07 8.55 6.08
C ASP A 33 4.26 7.15 6.64
N THR A 34 3.34 6.70 7.47
CA THR A 34 3.36 5.36 8.04
C THR A 34 3.18 4.31 6.95
N ILE A 35 2.26 4.54 6.03
CA ILE A 35 2.00 3.64 4.92
C ILE A 35 3.25 3.54 4.04
N LYS A 36 3.88 4.65 3.72
CA LYS A 36 5.12 4.68 2.94
C LYS A 36 6.25 3.93 3.64
N PHE A 37 6.31 4.05 4.95
CA PHE A 37 7.31 3.33 5.75
C PHE A 37 7.14 1.81 5.63
N PHE A 38 5.92 1.32 5.73
CA PHE A 38 5.66 -0.11 5.59
C PHE A 38 5.93 -0.60 4.17
N ILE A 39 5.56 0.18 3.17
CA ILE A 39 5.82 -0.16 1.77
C ILE A 39 7.33 -0.27 1.53
N LYS A 40 8.09 0.67 2.08
CA LYS A 40 9.56 0.65 1.96
C LYS A 40 10.16 -0.60 2.62
N LYS A 41 9.63 -1.01 3.76
CA LYS A 41 10.08 -2.24 4.43
C LYS A 41 9.85 -3.49 3.58
N LEU A 42 8.83 -3.46 2.74
CA LEU A 42 8.54 -4.57 1.84
C LEU A 42 9.40 -4.58 0.58
N GLY A 43 10.28 -3.59 0.44
CA GLY A 43 11.17 -3.51 -0.71
C GLY A 43 10.64 -2.68 -1.87
N TYR A 44 9.64 -1.85 -1.63
CA TYR A 44 9.05 -0.97 -2.64
C TYR A 44 9.24 0.48 -2.26
N ASN A 45 9.26 1.36 -3.25
CA ASN A 45 9.37 2.80 -3.04
C ASN A 45 8.00 3.45 -3.23
N ALA A 46 7.67 4.41 -2.38
CA ALA A 46 6.43 5.16 -2.44
C ALA A 46 6.61 6.62 -2.02
N ASP A 47 7.85 7.14 -2.12
CA ASP A 47 8.15 8.50 -1.68
C ASP A 47 7.54 9.55 -2.60
N THR A 48 7.43 9.26 -3.89
CA THR A 48 6.83 10.17 -4.89
C THR A 48 5.75 9.43 -5.67
N PRO A 49 4.84 10.16 -6.34
CA PRO A 49 3.85 9.52 -7.20
C PRO A 49 4.47 8.62 -8.28
N ALA A 50 5.61 9.05 -8.84
CA ALA A 50 6.33 8.25 -9.83
C ALA A 50 6.84 6.94 -9.23
N ASP A 51 7.33 6.99 -8.00
CA ASP A 51 7.77 5.78 -7.28
C ASP A 51 6.61 4.82 -7.02
N VAL A 52 5.45 5.37 -6.68
CA VAL A 52 4.25 4.56 -6.46
C VAL A 52 3.86 3.84 -7.75
N GLU A 53 3.85 4.53 -8.87
CA GLU A 53 3.52 3.92 -10.16
C GLU A 53 4.53 2.85 -10.54
N HIS A 54 5.81 3.13 -10.33
CA HIS A 54 6.88 2.16 -10.60
C HIS A 54 6.72 0.91 -9.74
N SER A 55 6.38 1.10 -8.47
CA SER A 55 6.18 -0.01 -7.55
C SER A 55 4.96 -0.85 -7.92
N LEU A 56 3.90 -0.20 -8.38
CA LEU A 56 2.72 -0.92 -8.88
C LEU A 56 3.08 -1.79 -10.08
N GLY A 57 3.84 -1.27 -11.02
CA GLY A 57 4.30 -2.02 -12.17
C GLY A 57 5.20 -3.19 -11.78
N LYS A 58 6.11 -2.94 -10.85
CA LYS A 58 7.00 -3.99 -10.33
C LYS A 58 6.23 -5.12 -9.65
N PHE A 59 5.22 -4.77 -8.87
CA PHE A 59 4.38 -5.76 -8.21
C PHE A 59 3.60 -6.59 -9.21
N GLU A 60 3.03 -5.97 -10.22
CA GLU A 60 2.28 -6.67 -11.26
C GLU A 60 3.18 -7.62 -12.04
N ASN A 61 4.39 -7.18 -12.41
CA ASN A 61 5.35 -8.02 -13.11
C ASN A 61 5.75 -9.23 -12.28
N ARG A 62 5.99 -9.02 -10.99
CA ARG A 62 6.36 -10.11 -10.09
C ARG A 62 5.26 -11.14 -9.97
N ARG A 63 4.02 -10.68 -9.89
CA ARG A 63 2.85 -11.55 -9.82
C ARG A 63 2.73 -12.42 -11.07
N TRP A 64 3.00 -11.83 -12.24
CA TRP A 64 2.97 -12.58 -13.50
C TRP A 64 4.04 -13.65 -13.56
N GLN A 65 5.23 -13.32 -13.08
CA GLN A 65 6.33 -14.28 -13.03
C GLN A 65 6.03 -15.47 -12.13
N GLU A 66 5.46 -15.22 -10.98
CA GLU A 66 5.05 -16.28 -10.07
C GLU A 66 3.99 -17.18 -10.67
N LYS A 67 3.10 -16.62 -11.45
CA LYS A 67 2.01 -17.36 -12.07
C LYS A 67 2.50 -18.26 -13.20
N LEU A 68 3.59 -17.89 -13.84
CA LEU A 68 4.18 -18.67 -14.93
C LEU A 68 5.17 -19.74 -14.43
N ALA A 69 5.57 -19.60 -13.21
CA ALA A 69 6.43 -20.59 -12.58
C ALA A 69 5.61 -21.72 -12.01
#